data_524acf71493e53cbd02980917751636a
#
_entry.id   524acf71493e53cbd02980917751636a
#
_cell.length_a   1.000
_cell.length_b   1.000
_cell.length_c   1.000
_cell.angle_alpha   90.00
_cell.angle_beta   90.00
_cell.angle_gamma   90.00
#
_symmetry.space_group_name_H-M   'P 1'
#
loop_
_entity.id
_entity.type
_entity.pdbx_description
1 polymer ?
#
loop_
_entity_poly.entity_id
_entity_poly.type
_entity_poly.pdbx_seq_one_letter_code
_entity_poly.pdbx_strand_id
1 'polypeptide(L)'
;APSRGLGDVYKRQVINKEFSAKEDFPSGGYNIEKSNAAMSLMKIIKNAFEGDFSKYLAEGKQVKVIITGSADASPIRGRIAYDGRYGEFTDEPYYKDGNLDNITVTKSSGITQNEQLALLRAAGVHSYIEKNVTTLNNTKNDYEYHVEVAKERGGEFRKINVEFVIMDAFQQ
;
A
#
# COMPACT_ATOMS: atom_id res chain seq x y z
N ALA A 1 24.54 28.95 18.03
CA ALA A 1 23.92 29.81 17.01
C ALA A 1 22.55 29.28 16.65
N PRO A 2 21.55 30.18 16.51
CA PRO A 2 20.20 29.75 16.16
C PRO A 2 20.12 28.98 14.84
N SER A 3 20.91 29.34 13.87
CA SER A 3 20.95 28.68 12.57
C SER A 3 21.41 27.23 12.67
N ARG A 4 22.22 26.92 13.67
CA ARG A 4 22.69 25.54 13.87
C ARG A 4 21.57 24.63 14.31
N GLY A 5 20.72 25.07 15.23
CA GLY A 5 19.57 24.30 15.66
C GLY A 5 18.59 24.05 14.52
N LEU A 6 18.36 25.08 13.69
CA LEU A 6 17.53 24.93 12.51
C LEU A 6 18.16 23.98 11.50
N GLY A 7 19.48 24.03 11.32
CA GLY A 7 20.19 23.12 10.44
C GLY A 7 20.04 21.66 10.88
N ASP A 8 20.06 21.39 12.18
CA ASP A 8 19.89 20.04 12.69
C ASP A 8 18.46 19.52 12.45
N VAL A 9 17.46 20.38 12.60
CA VAL A 9 16.07 20.02 12.29
C VAL A 9 15.92 19.69 10.81
N TYR A 10 16.50 20.48 9.94
CA TYR A 10 16.40 20.26 8.49
C TYR A 10 17.28 19.12 8.00
N LYS A 11 18.23 18.67 8.80
CA LYS A 11 19.06 17.52 8.48
C LYS A 11 18.42 16.19 8.85
N ARG A 12 17.16 16.21 9.30
CA ARG A 12 16.43 14.97 9.54
C ARG A 12 16.49 14.10 8.29
N GLN A 13 16.92 12.87 8.47
CA GLN A 13 17.04 11.94 7.38
C GLN A 13 15.67 11.41 6.97
N VAL A 14 15.34 11.52 5.68
CA VAL A 14 14.16 10.91 5.10
C VAL A 14 14.64 9.95 4.03
N ILE A 15 14.23 8.71 4.13
CA ILE A 15 14.60 7.66 3.19
C ILE A 15 13.35 7.20 2.49
N ASN A 16 13.34 7.30 1.16
CA ASN A 16 12.25 6.82 0.33
C ASN A 16 12.68 5.55 -0.38
N LYS A 17 11.84 4.55 -0.35
CA LYS A 17 12.05 3.33 -1.11
C LYS A 17 10.75 2.88 -1.74
N GLU A 18 10.78 2.68 -3.06
CA GLU A 18 9.61 2.31 -3.84
C GLU A 18 9.77 0.93 -4.45
N PHE A 19 8.70 0.16 -4.40
CA PHE A 19 8.61 -1.18 -4.97
C PHE A 19 7.37 -1.27 -5.83
N SER A 20 7.51 -1.85 -7.02
CA SER A 20 6.39 -2.00 -7.96
C SER A 20 6.33 -3.40 -8.53
N ALA A 21 5.12 -3.90 -8.72
CA ALA A 21 4.87 -5.10 -9.50
C ALA A 21 3.89 -4.77 -10.61
N LYS A 22 4.25 -5.11 -11.82
CA LYS A 22 3.39 -4.99 -13.00
C LYS A 22 2.75 -6.33 -13.26
N GLU A 23 1.48 -6.28 -13.67
CA GLU A 23 0.73 -7.45 -14.10
C GLU A 23 0.31 -8.38 -13.00
N ASP A 24 -0.61 -9.24 -13.37
CA ASP A 24 -0.84 -10.53 -12.83
C ASP A 24 -1.98 -10.72 -11.88
N PHE A 25 -2.71 -9.68 -11.52
CA PHE A 25 -4.00 -9.98 -10.91
C PHE A 25 -4.93 -10.49 -12.01
N PRO A 26 -5.62 -11.63 -11.80
CA PRO A 26 -6.68 -12.02 -12.70
C PRO A 26 -7.74 -10.94 -12.79
N SER A 27 -8.42 -10.85 -13.92
CA SER A 27 -9.55 -9.91 -14.05
C SER A 27 -10.55 -10.14 -12.92
N GLY A 28 -10.90 -9.07 -12.20
CA GLY A 28 -11.78 -9.15 -11.04
C GLY A 28 -11.17 -9.78 -9.79
N GLY A 29 -9.89 -10.13 -9.82
CA GLY A 29 -9.21 -10.74 -8.68
C GLY A 29 -8.62 -9.70 -7.74
N TYR A 30 -8.76 -9.93 -6.43
CA TYR A 30 -8.18 -9.07 -5.40
C TYR A 30 -7.20 -9.79 -4.49
N ASN A 31 -7.18 -11.11 -4.52
CA ASN A 31 -6.34 -11.91 -3.64
C ASN A 31 -4.88 -11.86 -4.12
N ILE A 32 -3.99 -11.25 -3.34
CA ILE A 32 -2.57 -11.13 -3.73
C ILE A 32 -1.90 -12.49 -3.87
N GLU A 33 -2.36 -13.51 -3.15
CA GLU A 33 -1.80 -14.86 -3.26
C GLU A 33 -2.03 -15.50 -4.63
N LYS A 34 -2.98 -14.97 -5.40
CA LYS A 34 -3.27 -15.41 -6.76
C LYS A 34 -2.46 -14.64 -7.81
N SER A 35 -1.64 -13.69 -7.40
CA SER A 35 -0.78 -12.93 -8.29
C SER A 35 0.68 -13.30 -8.02
N ASN A 36 1.32 -13.95 -8.97
CA ASN A 36 2.72 -14.33 -8.82
C ASN A 36 3.62 -13.10 -8.73
N ALA A 37 3.33 -12.07 -9.50
CA ALA A 37 4.09 -10.83 -9.46
C ALA A 37 3.94 -10.13 -8.11
N ALA A 38 2.73 -10.07 -7.56
CA ALA A 38 2.50 -9.47 -6.24
C ALA A 38 3.24 -10.25 -5.15
N MET A 39 3.16 -11.58 -5.18
CA MET A 39 3.84 -12.40 -4.16
C MET A 39 5.37 -12.32 -4.28
N SER A 40 5.90 -12.23 -5.49
CA SER A 40 7.32 -12.01 -5.70
C SER A 40 7.76 -10.67 -5.13
N LEU A 41 6.97 -9.63 -5.35
CA LEU A 41 7.24 -8.31 -4.78
C LEU A 41 7.19 -8.34 -3.25
N MET A 42 6.22 -9.03 -2.67
CA MET A 42 6.12 -9.16 -1.21
C MET A 42 7.38 -9.80 -0.62
N LYS A 43 7.91 -10.82 -1.27
CA LYS A 43 9.16 -11.44 -0.83
C LYS A 43 10.35 -10.50 -0.94
N ILE A 44 10.41 -9.70 -2.00
CA ILE A 44 11.46 -8.70 -2.18
C ILE A 44 11.40 -7.66 -1.06
N ILE A 45 10.22 -7.18 -0.74
CA ILE A 45 10.02 -6.21 0.35
C ILE A 45 10.46 -6.81 1.68
N LYS A 46 9.98 -8.01 1.98
CA LYS A 46 10.34 -8.70 3.22
C LYS A 46 11.86 -8.85 3.35
N ASN A 47 12.50 -9.34 2.31
CA ASN A 47 13.94 -9.55 2.31
C ASN A 47 14.72 -8.23 2.45
N ALA A 48 14.25 -7.16 1.81
CA ALA A 48 14.88 -5.85 1.89
C ALA A 48 14.85 -5.33 3.34
N PHE A 49 13.70 -5.43 4.01
CA PHE A 49 13.54 -4.90 5.36
C PHE A 49 14.13 -5.81 6.44
N GLU A 50 14.33 -7.08 6.17
CA GLU A 50 15.08 -7.97 7.05
C GLU A 50 16.59 -7.88 6.82
N GLY A 51 17.01 -7.41 5.64
CA GLY A 51 18.42 -7.26 5.25
C GLY A 51 18.87 -5.82 5.26
N ASP A 52 19.12 -5.27 4.06
CA ASP A 52 19.82 -3.99 3.89
C ASP A 52 19.11 -2.81 4.54
N PHE A 53 17.77 -2.83 4.59
CA PHE A 53 16.99 -1.71 5.15
C PHE A 53 16.75 -1.83 6.65
N SER A 54 17.07 -2.95 7.28
CA SER A 54 16.82 -3.13 8.71
C SER A 54 17.52 -2.06 9.56
N LYS A 55 18.67 -1.59 9.12
CA LYS A 55 19.43 -0.55 9.82
C LYS A 55 18.73 0.81 9.90
N TYR A 56 17.76 1.04 9.01
CA TYR A 56 16.97 2.28 9.01
C TYR A 56 15.73 2.21 9.89
N LEU A 57 15.43 1.03 10.44
CA LEU A 57 14.21 0.76 11.18
C LEU A 57 14.48 0.66 12.69
N ALA A 58 15.22 1.62 13.22
CA ALA A 58 15.46 1.69 14.65
C ALA A 58 14.21 2.16 15.39
N GLU A 59 14.14 1.85 16.68
CA GLU A 59 13.08 2.35 17.54
C GLU A 59 13.02 3.87 17.47
N GLY A 60 11.81 4.42 17.47
CA GLY A 60 11.59 5.85 17.34
C GLY A 60 11.49 6.35 15.91
N LYS A 61 11.65 5.49 14.93
CA LYS A 61 11.41 5.86 13.53
C LYS A 61 9.91 5.88 13.23
N GLN A 62 9.56 6.71 12.28
CA GLN A 62 8.21 6.78 11.73
C GLN A 62 8.25 6.32 10.28
N VAL A 63 7.36 5.42 9.92
CA VAL A 63 7.29 4.90 8.56
C VAL A 63 5.91 5.19 8.00
N LYS A 64 5.87 5.90 6.88
CA LYS A 64 4.65 6.06 6.10
C LYS A 64 4.71 5.06 4.96
N VAL A 65 3.69 4.22 4.87
CA VAL A 65 3.59 3.20 3.83
C VAL A 65 2.47 3.62 2.89
N ILE A 66 2.84 4.03 1.69
CA ILE A 66 1.88 4.46 0.67
C ILE A 66 1.70 3.31 -0.31
N ILE A 67 0.50 2.76 -0.34
CA ILE A 67 0.20 1.60 -1.17
C ILE A 67 -0.80 1.99 -2.23
N THR A 68 -0.41 1.81 -3.49
CA THR A 68 -1.28 2.06 -4.64
C THR A 68 -1.74 0.74 -5.21
N GLY A 69 -3.04 0.54 -5.23
CA GLY A 69 -3.67 -0.55 -5.96
C GLY A 69 -4.23 -0.03 -7.26
N SER A 70 -4.12 -0.81 -8.32
CA SER A 70 -4.61 -0.42 -9.63
C SER A 70 -5.57 -1.45 -10.19
N ALA A 71 -6.57 -0.98 -10.92
CA ALA A 71 -7.49 -1.81 -11.67
C ALA A 71 -7.49 -1.32 -13.13
N ASP A 72 -7.78 -2.23 -14.04
CA ASP A 72 -7.97 -1.85 -15.44
C ASP A 72 -9.40 -1.33 -15.69
N ALA A 73 -9.70 -1.01 -16.93
CA ALA A 73 -11.00 -0.47 -17.30
C ALA A 73 -12.08 -1.55 -17.51
N SER A 74 -11.79 -2.81 -17.23
CA SER A 74 -12.77 -3.88 -17.40
C SER A 74 -13.99 -3.64 -16.52
N PRO A 75 -15.19 -3.61 -17.08
CA PRO A 75 -16.37 -3.35 -16.27
C PRO A 75 -16.68 -4.52 -15.34
N ILE A 76 -17.13 -4.20 -14.14
CA ILE A 76 -17.64 -5.19 -13.21
C ILE A 76 -19.12 -5.38 -13.53
N ARG A 77 -19.48 -6.57 -13.98
CA ARG A 77 -20.85 -6.89 -14.29
C ARG A 77 -21.53 -7.46 -13.05
N GLY A 78 -22.54 -6.72 -12.57
CA GLY A 78 -23.22 -7.09 -11.34
C GLY A 78 -22.30 -6.87 -10.15
N ARG A 79 -21.96 -7.95 -9.46
CA ARG A 79 -21.25 -7.87 -8.21
C ARG A 79 -20.24 -9.01 -8.09
N ILE A 80 -19.01 -8.68 -7.68
CA ILE A 80 -18.02 -9.70 -7.29
C ILE A 80 -18.12 -9.86 -5.77
N ALA A 81 -18.25 -11.10 -5.30
CA ALA A 81 -18.30 -11.36 -3.87
C ALA A 81 -16.95 -11.04 -3.22
N TYR A 82 -17.01 -10.39 -2.05
CA TYR A 82 -15.83 -10.18 -1.22
C TYR A 82 -15.92 -11.09 0.00
N ASP A 83 -14.86 -11.85 0.24
CA ASP A 83 -14.82 -12.81 1.36
C ASP A 83 -14.38 -12.20 2.70
N GLY A 84 -14.04 -10.92 2.72
CA GLY A 84 -13.67 -10.23 3.94
C GLY A 84 -12.24 -10.48 4.42
N ARG A 85 -11.41 -11.15 3.62
CA ARG A 85 -10.07 -11.56 4.07
C ARG A 85 -9.17 -10.42 4.52
N TYR A 86 -9.36 -9.21 3.99
CA TYR A 86 -8.56 -8.03 4.36
C TYR A 86 -9.28 -7.10 5.32
N GLY A 87 -10.47 -7.48 5.79
CA GLY A 87 -11.27 -6.69 6.72
C GLY A 87 -12.44 -6.01 6.03
N GLU A 88 -13.26 -5.39 6.84
CA GLU A 88 -14.42 -4.62 6.39
C GLU A 88 -14.01 -3.15 6.34
N PHE A 89 -14.22 -2.51 5.19
CA PHE A 89 -13.88 -1.10 5.00
C PHE A 89 -15.16 -0.29 4.90
N THR A 90 -15.37 0.61 5.84
CA THR A 90 -16.54 1.50 5.85
C THR A 90 -16.03 2.93 5.89
N ASP A 91 -16.38 3.72 4.86
CA ASP A 91 -15.90 5.10 4.70
C ASP A 91 -14.38 5.20 4.86
N GLU A 92 -13.66 4.24 4.29
CA GLU A 92 -12.21 4.20 4.36
C GLU A 92 -11.61 5.32 3.52
N PRO A 93 -10.74 6.15 4.10
CA PRO A 93 -10.09 7.21 3.32
C PRO A 93 -9.09 6.65 2.33
N TYR A 94 -9.10 7.18 1.13
CA TYR A 94 -8.18 6.82 0.07
C TYR A 94 -7.96 8.01 -0.86
N TYR A 95 -6.88 7.97 -1.62
CA TYR A 95 -6.59 8.99 -2.62
C TYR A 95 -6.77 8.44 -4.01
N LYS A 96 -7.43 9.22 -4.87
CA LYS A 96 -7.53 8.95 -6.30
C LYS A 96 -7.27 10.25 -7.05
N ASP A 97 -6.33 10.20 -7.99
CA ASP A 97 -5.94 11.38 -8.77
C ASP A 97 -5.59 12.59 -7.88
N GLY A 98 -4.94 12.34 -6.75
CA GLY A 98 -4.54 13.36 -5.80
C GLY A 98 -5.66 13.89 -4.90
N ASN A 99 -6.87 13.37 -5.03
CA ASN A 99 -8.02 13.80 -4.24
C ASN A 99 -8.36 12.76 -3.18
N LEU A 100 -8.59 13.24 -1.96
CA LEU A 100 -9.04 12.39 -0.86
C LEU A 100 -10.53 12.11 -1.00
N ASP A 101 -10.90 10.85 -0.85
CA ASP A 101 -12.28 10.39 -0.89
C ASP A 101 -12.43 9.23 0.10
N ASN A 102 -13.64 8.75 0.25
CA ASN A 102 -13.96 7.62 1.12
C ASN A 102 -14.58 6.50 0.32
N ILE A 103 -14.33 5.26 0.74
CA ILE A 103 -14.81 4.09 0.04
C ILE A 103 -15.29 3.03 1.02
N THR A 104 -16.33 2.31 0.65
CA THR A 104 -16.86 1.20 1.45
C THR A 104 -16.74 -0.09 0.65
N VAL A 105 -16.07 -1.09 1.23
CA VAL A 105 -15.99 -2.43 0.68
C VAL A 105 -16.16 -3.41 1.83
N THR A 106 -17.27 -4.12 1.85
CA THR A 106 -17.60 -5.09 2.90
C THR A 106 -18.07 -6.39 2.26
N LYS A 107 -18.18 -7.43 3.05
CA LYS A 107 -18.83 -8.68 2.58
C LYS A 107 -20.23 -8.38 2.07
N SER A 108 -20.92 -7.49 2.76
CA SER A 108 -22.31 -7.13 2.42
C SER A 108 -22.39 -6.35 1.11
N SER A 109 -21.51 -5.36 0.91
CA SER A 109 -21.51 -4.56 -0.31
C SER A 109 -21.00 -5.36 -1.51
N GLY A 110 -20.03 -6.23 -1.31
CA GLY A 110 -19.28 -6.83 -2.41
C GLY A 110 -18.53 -5.77 -3.19
N ILE A 111 -18.10 -6.13 -4.38
CA ILE A 111 -17.33 -5.28 -5.27
C ILE A 111 -18.16 -4.98 -6.51
N THR A 112 -18.51 -3.71 -6.71
CA THR A 112 -19.32 -3.26 -7.85
C THR A 112 -18.59 -2.25 -8.72
N GLN A 113 -17.46 -1.71 -8.23
CA GLN A 113 -16.68 -0.69 -8.92
C GLN A 113 -15.20 -1.04 -8.91
N ASN A 114 -14.49 -0.58 -9.93
CA ASN A 114 -13.05 -0.84 -10.05
C ASN A 114 -12.24 -0.19 -8.93
N GLU A 115 -12.69 0.91 -8.37
CA GLU A 115 -12.04 1.54 -7.22
C GLU A 115 -12.03 0.62 -6.00
N GLN A 116 -13.11 -0.10 -5.76
CA GLN A 116 -13.19 -1.07 -4.67
C GLN A 116 -12.21 -2.22 -4.90
N LEU A 117 -12.12 -2.71 -6.14
CA LEU A 117 -11.19 -3.76 -6.50
C LEU A 117 -9.73 -3.32 -6.30
N ALA A 118 -9.42 -2.11 -6.75
CA ALA A 118 -8.09 -1.53 -6.59
C ALA A 118 -7.72 -1.35 -5.11
N LEU A 119 -8.68 -0.88 -4.29
CA LEU A 119 -8.46 -0.75 -2.85
C LEU A 119 -8.12 -2.10 -2.22
N LEU A 120 -8.83 -3.15 -2.58
CA LEU A 120 -8.57 -4.48 -2.01
C LEU A 120 -7.21 -5.03 -2.41
N ARG A 121 -6.73 -4.70 -3.61
CA ARG A 121 -5.35 -5.05 -4.00
C ARG A 121 -4.33 -4.35 -3.11
N ALA A 122 -4.55 -3.08 -2.79
CA ALA A 122 -3.72 -2.35 -1.83
C ALA A 122 -3.84 -2.92 -0.42
N ALA A 123 -5.05 -3.24 0.01
CA ALA A 123 -5.29 -3.81 1.34
C ALA A 123 -4.60 -5.16 1.52
N GLY A 124 -4.52 -5.95 0.47
CA GLY A 124 -3.78 -7.22 0.50
C GLY A 124 -2.30 -7.02 0.77
N VAL A 125 -1.71 -6.00 0.16
CA VAL A 125 -0.32 -5.63 0.40
C VAL A 125 -0.13 -5.18 1.86
N HIS A 126 -1.01 -4.34 2.37
CA HIS A 126 -0.99 -3.89 3.76
C HIS A 126 -1.04 -5.09 4.71
N SER A 127 -1.96 -6.00 4.48
CA SER A 127 -2.11 -7.21 5.30
C SER A 127 -0.83 -8.06 5.31
N TYR A 128 -0.20 -8.23 4.16
CA TYR A 128 1.05 -8.98 4.08
C TYR A 128 2.17 -8.30 4.86
N ILE A 129 2.33 -7.00 4.67
CA ILE A 129 3.38 -6.23 5.35
C ILE A 129 3.23 -6.31 6.86
N GLU A 130 2.02 -6.10 7.38
CA GLU A 130 1.75 -6.18 8.81
C GLU A 130 2.10 -7.55 9.40
N LYS A 131 1.80 -8.60 8.68
CA LYS A 131 1.99 -9.97 9.18
C LYS A 131 3.41 -10.49 9.01
N ASN A 132 4.13 -10.03 7.99
CA ASN A 132 5.37 -10.69 7.57
C ASN A 132 6.61 -9.82 7.67
N VAL A 133 6.50 -8.50 7.70
CA VAL A 133 7.64 -7.60 7.82
C VAL A 133 7.78 -7.17 9.27
N THR A 134 8.29 -8.08 10.09
CA THR A 134 8.31 -7.91 11.55
C THR A 134 9.23 -6.80 12.03
N THR A 135 10.21 -6.41 11.23
CA THR A 135 11.09 -5.29 11.55
C THR A 135 10.33 -3.96 11.68
N LEU A 136 9.17 -3.85 11.04
CA LEU A 136 8.30 -2.68 11.18
C LEU A 136 7.54 -2.64 12.50
N ASN A 137 7.62 -3.67 13.32
CA ASN A 137 6.98 -3.67 14.64
C ASN A 137 7.64 -2.70 15.62
N ASN A 138 8.87 -2.28 15.34
CA ASN A 138 9.63 -1.36 16.19
C ASN A 138 9.45 0.11 15.79
N THR A 139 8.64 0.39 14.79
CA THR A 139 8.43 1.73 14.26
C THR A 139 6.96 2.13 14.39
N LYS A 140 6.70 3.43 14.30
CA LYS A 140 5.33 3.93 14.16
C LYS A 140 4.98 3.94 12.69
N ASN A 141 3.94 3.20 12.32
CA ASN A 141 3.58 3.01 10.92
C ASN A 141 2.24 3.65 10.62
N ASP A 142 2.19 4.38 9.51
CA ASP A 142 0.98 4.98 8.98
C ASP A 142 0.80 4.47 7.55
N TYR A 143 -0.36 3.88 7.27
CA TYR A 143 -0.68 3.32 5.97
C TYR A 143 -1.64 4.23 5.24
N GLU A 144 -1.34 4.51 3.98
CA GLU A 144 -2.14 5.37 3.14
C GLU A 144 -2.47 4.62 1.84
N TYR A 145 -3.75 4.56 1.49
CA TYR A 145 -4.20 3.88 0.28
C TYR A 145 -4.37 4.86 -0.86
N HIS A 146 -3.83 4.50 -2.00
CA HIS A 146 -4.04 5.18 -3.27
C HIS A 146 -4.65 4.21 -4.27
N VAL A 147 -5.54 4.71 -5.09
CA VAL A 147 -6.28 3.91 -6.07
C VAL A 147 -6.08 4.52 -7.45
N GLU A 148 -5.76 3.69 -8.41
CA GLU A 148 -5.70 4.06 -9.80
C GLU A 148 -6.60 3.16 -10.61
N VAL A 149 -7.44 3.75 -11.47
CA VAL A 149 -8.27 3.00 -12.41
C VAL A 149 -7.85 3.44 -13.81
N ALA A 150 -7.31 2.51 -14.59
CA ALA A 150 -6.83 2.78 -15.93
C ALA A 150 -8.01 3.02 -16.88
N LYS A 151 -7.73 3.71 -17.97
CA LYS A 151 -8.72 3.95 -19.04
C LYS A 151 -8.75 2.81 -20.06
N GLU A 152 -7.83 1.86 -19.95
CA GLU A 152 -7.70 0.73 -20.86
C GLU A 152 -7.78 -0.58 -20.11
N ARG A 153 -8.11 -1.65 -20.84
CA ARG A 153 -8.13 -3.01 -20.28
C ARG A 153 -6.77 -3.66 -20.49
N GLY A 154 -6.39 -4.53 -19.58
CA GLY A 154 -5.18 -5.32 -19.72
C GLY A 154 -4.50 -5.59 -18.39
N GLY A 155 -3.78 -6.71 -18.34
CA GLY A 155 -3.05 -7.14 -17.14
C GLY A 155 -2.04 -6.12 -16.66
N GLU A 156 -1.40 -5.41 -17.58
CA GLU A 156 -0.41 -4.39 -17.27
C GLU A 156 -0.95 -3.24 -16.41
N PHE A 157 -2.27 -3.09 -16.36
CA PHE A 157 -2.93 -2.08 -15.54
C PHE A 157 -3.44 -2.62 -14.20
N ARG A 158 -3.32 -3.92 -13.96
CA ARG A 158 -3.71 -4.57 -12.72
C ARG A 158 -2.47 -4.79 -11.85
N LYS A 159 -2.00 -3.73 -11.24
CA LYS A 159 -0.68 -3.70 -10.59
C LYS A 159 -0.76 -3.15 -9.17
N ILE A 160 0.36 -3.24 -8.46
CA ILE A 160 0.53 -2.64 -7.14
C ILE A 160 1.83 -1.86 -7.09
N ASN A 161 1.86 -0.83 -6.26
CA ASN A 161 3.04 -0.05 -5.97
C ASN A 161 3.07 0.25 -4.47
N VAL A 162 4.25 0.14 -3.87
CA VAL A 162 4.42 0.40 -2.45
C VAL A 162 5.59 1.36 -2.27
N GLU A 163 5.34 2.46 -1.60
CA GLU A 163 6.40 3.40 -1.24
C GLU A 163 6.53 3.46 0.28
N PHE A 164 7.75 3.30 0.77
CA PHE A 164 8.08 3.45 2.18
C PHE A 164 8.81 4.77 2.37
N VAL A 165 8.30 5.61 3.26
CA VAL A 165 8.93 6.86 3.65
C VAL A 165 9.33 6.72 5.11
N ILE A 166 10.63 6.58 5.34
CA ILE A 166 11.18 6.33 6.67
C ILE A 166 11.81 7.63 7.17
N MET A 167 11.40 8.08 8.34
CA MET A 167 11.88 9.32 8.91
C MET A 167 11.99 9.20 10.42
N ASP A 168 12.77 10.09 11.02
CA ASP A 168 12.84 10.17 12.47
C ASP A 168 11.50 10.67 13.01
N ALA A 169 11.04 10.07 14.12
CA ALA A 169 9.86 10.55 14.78
C ALA A 169 10.10 11.98 15.29
N PHE A 170 9.05 12.80 15.25
CA PHE A 170 9.14 14.13 15.78
C PHE A 170 9.34 14.08 17.29
N GLN A 171 10.37 14.78 17.76
CA GLN A 171 10.56 15.00 19.17
C GLN A 171 10.09 16.41 19.50
N GLN A 172 9.10 16.45 20.31
CA GLN A 172 8.50 17.70 20.76
C GLN A 172 9.22 18.19 22.01
#